data_d9f4cb9f75808ac61624e7656cb949cb
#
_entry.id   d9f4cb9f75808ac61624e7656cb949cb
#
_cell.length_a   1.000
_cell.length_b   1.000
_cell.length_c   1.000
_cell.angle_alpha   90.00
_cell.angle_beta   90.00
_cell.angle_gamma   90.00
#
_symmetry.space_group_name_H-M   'P 1'
#
loop_
_entity.id
_entity.type
_entity.pdbx_description
1 polymer ?
#
loop_
_entity_poly.entity_id
_entity_poly.type
_entity_poly.pdbx_seq_one_letter_code
_entity_poly.pdbx_strand_id
1 'polypeptide(L)'
;MSCALKTVSVIIPTRNERRNIAAFLHSLHPEIELIVVDASDDGTDTLITQLRPFRTRIVRSPIRIAPARQIGAGVARGDWLIFSDADVTFEPGYFDYFARHATGDAFYGPKYATTDHPHYSQFFNACQRFCHRLGIPAASGSNMGMRRSVFERLNGFCLDLSVNEDTELMMRARRENVQVDYVRQLAVRSIDDRRLDRGVVFKTLHSLGRNVMLFINLYVPLPKRWLRHDWGYWRIRNAHRSDLRDVST
;
A
#
# COMPACT_ATOMS: atom_id res chain seq x y z
N MET A 1 -8.06 -2.67 -24.84
CA MET A 1 -7.53 -4.05 -24.68
C MET A 1 -7.69 -4.47 -23.24
N SER A 2 -8.27 -5.63 -22.96
CA SER A 2 -8.38 -6.17 -21.59
C SER A 2 -6.99 -6.53 -21.07
N CYS A 3 -6.68 -6.16 -19.82
CA CYS A 3 -5.44 -6.55 -19.17
C CYS A 3 -5.54 -8.01 -18.73
N ALA A 4 -4.61 -8.86 -19.16
CA ALA A 4 -4.59 -10.23 -18.69
C ALA A 4 -4.07 -10.27 -17.24
N LEU A 5 -4.83 -10.83 -16.30
CA LEU A 5 -4.46 -10.87 -14.87
C LEU A 5 -3.12 -11.61 -14.61
N LYS A 6 -2.74 -12.53 -15.51
CA LYS A 6 -1.44 -13.22 -15.44
C LYS A 6 -0.24 -12.29 -15.65
N THR A 7 -0.44 -11.07 -16.18
CA THR A 7 0.59 -10.03 -16.32
C THR A 7 0.56 -9.01 -15.16
N VAL A 8 -0.11 -9.35 -14.08
CA VAL A 8 -0.20 -8.51 -12.87
C VAL A 8 0.60 -9.16 -11.74
N SER A 9 1.43 -8.37 -11.07
CA SER A 9 2.10 -8.75 -9.83
C SER A 9 1.56 -7.91 -8.68
N VAL A 10 1.08 -8.58 -7.63
CA VAL A 10 0.75 -7.96 -6.36
C VAL A 10 1.94 -8.11 -5.42
N ILE A 11 2.36 -7.00 -4.81
CA ILE A 11 3.55 -6.91 -3.97
C ILE A 11 3.13 -6.49 -2.56
N ILE A 12 3.47 -7.32 -1.57
CA ILE A 12 3.19 -7.05 -0.18
C ILE A 12 4.43 -7.19 0.71
N PRO A 13 4.69 -6.22 1.60
CA PRO A 13 5.58 -6.42 2.72
C PRO A 13 4.82 -7.14 3.85
N THR A 14 5.44 -8.16 4.47
CA THR A 14 4.85 -8.87 5.60
C THR A 14 5.78 -8.85 6.81
N ARG A 15 5.18 -8.72 8.00
CA ARG A 15 5.87 -8.92 9.27
C ARG A 15 4.88 -9.33 10.35
N ASN A 16 4.85 -10.63 10.68
CA ASN A 16 3.98 -11.21 11.70
C ASN A 16 2.49 -10.97 11.40
N GLU A 17 2.09 -11.39 10.19
CA GLU A 17 0.72 -11.25 9.68
C GLU A 17 -0.03 -12.60 9.62
N ARG A 18 0.41 -13.62 10.38
CA ARG A 18 -0.18 -14.96 10.38
C ARG A 18 -1.70 -14.97 10.58
N ARG A 19 -2.23 -13.99 11.33
CA ARG A 19 -3.67 -13.88 11.59
C ARG A 19 -4.46 -13.34 10.40
N ASN A 20 -3.86 -12.45 9.60
CA ASN A 20 -4.52 -11.69 8.54
C ASN A 20 -4.29 -12.30 7.15
N ILE A 21 -3.15 -12.97 6.97
CA ILE A 21 -2.67 -13.36 5.64
C ILE A 21 -3.62 -14.30 4.90
N ALA A 22 -4.33 -15.19 5.61
CA ALA A 22 -5.28 -16.10 4.99
C ALA A 22 -6.42 -15.34 4.28
N ALA A 23 -7.01 -14.34 4.95
CA ALA A 23 -8.08 -13.52 4.36
C ALA A 23 -7.58 -12.73 3.14
N PHE A 24 -6.37 -12.14 3.23
CA PHE A 24 -5.72 -11.50 2.09
C PHE A 24 -5.58 -12.47 0.89
N LEU A 25 -5.01 -13.66 1.11
CA LEU A 25 -4.79 -14.65 0.04
C LEU A 25 -6.08 -15.12 -0.62
N HIS A 26 -7.16 -15.30 0.16
CA HIS A 26 -8.47 -15.67 -0.37
C HIS A 26 -9.10 -14.57 -1.25
N SER A 27 -8.77 -13.30 -1.02
CA SER A 27 -9.25 -12.18 -1.83
C SER A 27 -8.47 -11.98 -3.13
N LEU A 28 -7.32 -12.66 -3.28
CA LEU A 28 -6.44 -12.51 -4.43
C LEU A 28 -6.82 -13.47 -5.55
N HIS A 29 -6.94 -12.94 -6.79
CA HIS A 29 -7.24 -13.77 -7.94
C HIS A 29 -6.12 -14.80 -8.22
N PRO A 30 -6.42 -16.06 -8.55
CA PRO A 30 -5.42 -17.13 -8.68
C PRO A 30 -4.38 -16.92 -9.77
N GLU A 31 -4.73 -16.25 -10.86
CA GLU A 31 -3.80 -15.97 -11.97
C GLU A 31 -2.75 -14.88 -11.68
N ILE A 32 -2.92 -14.11 -10.62
CA ILE A 32 -2.01 -13.03 -10.26
C ILE A 32 -0.71 -13.58 -9.68
N GLU A 33 0.41 -12.98 -10.05
CA GLU A 33 1.67 -13.23 -9.36
C GLU A 33 1.68 -12.51 -8.01
N LEU A 34 1.98 -13.22 -6.93
CA LEU A 34 2.15 -12.66 -5.60
C LEU A 34 3.63 -12.62 -5.23
N ILE A 35 4.12 -11.44 -4.91
CA ILE A 35 5.46 -11.22 -4.37
C ILE A 35 5.33 -10.79 -2.89
N VAL A 36 5.87 -11.61 -2.01
CA VAL A 36 5.89 -11.34 -0.57
C VAL A 36 7.30 -11.00 -0.16
N VAL A 37 7.51 -9.83 0.42
CA VAL A 37 8.79 -9.48 1.04
C VAL A 37 8.62 -9.58 2.55
N ASP A 38 9.15 -10.68 3.10
CA ASP A 38 8.80 -11.15 4.43
C ASP A 38 9.91 -10.94 5.47
N ALA A 39 9.50 -10.41 6.63
CA ALA A 39 10.33 -10.21 7.80
C ALA A 39 9.71 -10.87 9.05
N SER A 40 8.89 -11.91 8.87
CA SER A 40 8.14 -12.58 9.95
C SER A 40 8.97 -13.65 10.67
N ASP A 41 8.63 -13.86 11.92
CA ASP A 41 9.15 -14.94 12.79
C ASP A 41 8.02 -15.81 13.40
N ASP A 42 6.75 -15.56 12.98
CA ASP A 42 5.54 -16.23 13.48
C ASP A 42 5.02 -17.35 12.56
N GLY A 43 5.74 -17.71 11.50
CA GLY A 43 5.33 -18.71 10.51
C GLY A 43 4.35 -18.18 9.46
N THR A 44 4.28 -16.88 9.25
CA THR A 44 3.48 -16.25 8.17
C THR A 44 3.87 -16.80 6.80
N ASP A 45 5.16 -16.93 6.48
CA ASP A 45 5.69 -17.47 5.23
C ASP A 45 5.30 -18.92 4.98
N THR A 46 5.35 -19.75 6.02
CA THR A 46 4.93 -21.15 5.96
C THR A 46 3.45 -21.24 5.61
N LEU A 47 2.61 -20.42 6.26
CA LEU A 47 1.18 -20.39 5.98
C LEU A 47 0.89 -19.92 4.54
N ILE A 48 1.61 -18.90 4.04
CA ILE A 48 1.50 -18.43 2.65
C ILE A 48 1.81 -19.58 1.68
N THR A 49 2.90 -20.31 1.90
CA THR A 49 3.32 -21.42 1.04
C THR A 49 2.29 -22.54 1.04
N GLN A 50 1.65 -22.83 2.17
CA GLN A 50 0.61 -23.83 2.29
C GLN A 50 -0.67 -23.43 1.55
N LEU A 51 -1.14 -22.19 1.72
CA LEU A 51 -2.40 -21.71 1.16
C LEU A 51 -2.30 -21.30 -0.32
N ARG A 52 -1.13 -20.85 -0.76
CA ARG A 52 -0.90 -20.40 -2.14
C ARG A 52 0.49 -20.83 -2.64
N PRO A 53 0.67 -22.13 -2.97
CA PRO A 53 1.96 -22.67 -3.42
C PRO A 53 2.34 -22.22 -4.84
N PHE A 54 1.36 -21.81 -5.66
CA PHE A 54 1.58 -21.44 -7.06
C PHE A 54 1.53 -19.92 -7.26
N ARG A 55 2.34 -19.42 -8.21
CA ARG A 55 2.44 -18.00 -8.56
C ARG A 55 2.75 -17.09 -7.37
N THR A 56 3.44 -17.64 -6.36
CA THR A 56 3.87 -16.92 -5.17
C THR A 56 5.39 -17.00 -5.07
N ARG A 57 6.01 -15.86 -4.79
CA ARG A 57 7.45 -15.76 -4.51
C ARG A 57 7.64 -15.05 -3.18
N ILE A 58 8.34 -15.69 -2.26
CA ILE A 58 8.68 -15.12 -0.96
C ILE A 58 10.16 -14.72 -0.98
N VAL A 59 10.43 -13.46 -0.62
CA VAL A 59 11.78 -12.89 -0.47
C VAL A 59 11.95 -12.55 1.00
N ARG A 60 12.89 -13.17 1.68
CA ARG A 60 13.22 -12.85 3.07
C ARG A 60 14.05 -11.57 3.13
N SER A 61 13.56 -10.56 3.85
CA SER A 61 14.30 -9.32 4.03
C SER A 61 13.79 -8.53 5.23
N PRO A 62 14.62 -8.34 6.29
CA PRO A 62 14.21 -7.66 7.53
C PRO A 62 14.28 -6.14 7.42
N ILE A 63 13.72 -5.55 6.36
CA ILE A 63 13.82 -4.12 6.06
C ILE A 63 12.47 -3.38 6.20
N ARG A 64 12.53 -2.04 6.09
CA ARG A 64 11.36 -1.15 6.16
C ARG A 64 10.43 -1.36 4.96
N ILE A 65 9.21 -0.80 5.03
CA ILE A 65 8.14 -0.98 4.04
C ILE A 65 8.55 -0.51 2.64
N ALA A 66 9.05 0.72 2.48
CA ALA A 66 9.40 1.25 1.17
C ALA A 66 10.52 0.44 0.48
N PRO A 67 11.67 0.13 1.12
CA PRO A 67 12.65 -0.79 0.56
C PRO A 67 12.09 -2.20 0.28
N ALA A 68 11.20 -2.73 1.12
CA ALA A 68 10.57 -4.03 0.88
C ALA A 68 9.73 -4.02 -0.40
N ARG A 69 8.89 -2.98 -0.60
CA ARG A 69 8.13 -2.79 -1.84
C ARG A 69 9.04 -2.64 -3.05
N GLN A 70 10.16 -1.91 -2.91
CA GLN A 70 11.15 -1.76 -3.98
C GLN A 70 11.79 -3.09 -4.38
N ILE A 71 12.21 -3.91 -3.41
CA ILE A 71 12.73 -5.27 -3.66
C ILE A 71 11.67 -6.12 -4.34
N GLY A 72 10.44 -6.10 -3.84
CA GLY A 72 9.34 -6.84 -4.43
C GLY A 72 9.09 -6.46 -5.89
N ALA A 73 9.10 -5.17 -6.21
CA ALA A 73 8.97 -4.68 -7.58
C ALA A 73 10.11 -5.16 -8.48
N GLY A 74 11.34 -5.20 -7.98
CA GLY A 74 12.52 -5.66 -8.72
C GLY A 74 12.49 -7.15 -9.10
N VAL A 75 11.77 -7.99 -8.35
CA VAL A 75 11.65 -9.43 -8.63
C VAL A 75 10.34 -9.83 -9.28
N ALA A 76 9.36 -8.93 -9.31
CA ALA A 76 8.06 -9.13 -9.95
C ALA A 76 8.20 -9.27 -11.47
N ARG A 77 7.27 -9.98 -12.14
CA ARG A 77 7.31 -10.26 -13.58
C ARG A 77 6.16 -9.61 -14.36
N GLY A 78 5.10 -9.17 -13.69
CA GLY A 78 3.94 -8.57 -14.32
C GLY A 78 4.23 -7.21 -14.93
N ASP A 79 3.48 -6.82 -15.95
CA ASP A 79 3.52 -5.49 -16.57
C ASP A 79 2.88 -4.44 -15.67
N TRP A 80 2.00 -4.89 -14.77
CA TRP A 80 1.40 -4.08 -13.73
C TRP A 80 1.93 -4.50 -12.36
N LEU A 81 2.35 -3.53 -11.58
CA LEU A 81 2.75 -3.67 -10.19
C LEU A 81 1.64 -3.08 -9.32
N ILE A 82 0.98 -3.92 -8.53
CA ILE A 82 -0.02 -3.50 -7.54
C ILE A 82 0.61 -3.66 -6.16
N PHE A 83 0.67 -2.57 -5.41
CA PHE A 83 1.16 -2.56 -4.04
C PHE A 83 0.00 -2.64 -3.08
N SER A 84 0.13 -3.52 -2.09
CA SER A 84 -0.86 -3.74 -1.05
C SER A 84 -0.19 -4.01 0.30
N ASP A 85 -1.00 -4.17 1.33
CA ASP A 85 -0.58 -4.61 2.66
C ASP A 85 -1.25 -5.96 2.97
N ALA A 86 -0.67 -6.75 3.88
CA ALA A 86 -1.19 -8.08 4.25
C ALA A 86 -2.41 -8.01 5.18
N ASP A 87 -2.75 -6.81 5.69
CA ASP A 87 -3.87 -6.53 6.60
C ASP A 87 -5.12 -5.97 5.88
N VAL A 88 -5.22 -6.19 4.57
CA VAL A 88 -6.39 -5.79 3.77
C VAL A 88 -6.90 -6.96 2.92
N THR A 89 -8.14 -6.85 2.46
CA THR A 89 -8.73 -7.71 1.41
C THR A 89 -9.11 -6.88 0.21
N PHE A 90 -8.98 -7.43 -0.98
CA PHE A 90 -9.54 -6.83 -2.20
C PHE A 90 -11.05 -7.03 -2.21
N GLU A 91 -11.82 -5.97 -2.49
CA GLU A 91 -13.27 -6.07 -2.59
C GLU A 91 -13.68 -6.98 -3.76
N PRO A 92 -14.83 -7.67 -3.67
CA PRO A 92 -15.34 -8.51 -4.75
C PRO A 92 -15.42 -7.76 -6.08
N GLY A 93 -14.95 -8.39 -7.14
CA GLY A 93 -14.91 -7.79 -8.48
C GLY A 93 -13.74 -6.82 -8.75
N TYR A 94 -12.85 -6.59 -7.78
CA TYR A 94 -11.66 -5.73 -7.96
C TYR A 94 -10.86 -6.12 -9.21
N PHE A 95 -10.45 -7.37 -9.31
CA PHE A 95 -9.61 -7.83 -10.41
C PHE A 95 -10.36 -7.96 -11.73
N ASP A 96 -11.65 -8.27 -11.70
CA ASP A 96 -12.50 -8.26 -12.89
C ASP A 96 -12.67 -6.85 -13.47
N TYR A 97 -12.85 -5.88 -12.60
CA TYR A 97 -12.90 -4.48 -13.01
C TYR A 97 -11.54 -4.03 -13.55
N PHE A 98 -10.46 -4.33 -12.83
CA PHE A 98 -9.10 -4.01 -13.26
C PHE A 98 -8.80 -4.59 -14.65
N ALA A 99 -9.07 -5.88 -14.87
CA ALA A 99 -8.81 -6.53 -16.15
C ALA A 99 -9.52 -5.86 -17.34
N ARG A 100 -10.72 -5.33 -17.10
CA ARG A 100 -11.53 -4.68 -18.14
C ARG A 100 -11.20 -3.20 -18.38
N HIS A 101 -10.72 -2.50 -17.35
CA HIS A 101 -10.66 -1.03 -17.34
C HIS A 101 -9.25 -0.45 -17.06
N ALA A 102 -8.22 -1.27 -16.89
CA ALA A 102 -6.85 -0.80 -16.64
C ALA A 102 -6.22 -0.23 -17.92
N THR A 103 -6.53 1.01 -18.25
CA THR A 103 -6.07 1.70 -19.47
C THR A 103 -5.01 2.78 -19.20
N GLY A 104 -4.96 3.33 -17.98
CA GLY A 104 -3.99 4.35 -17.60
C GLY A 104 -2.59 3.81 -17.30
N ASP A 105 -1.76 4.65 -16.72
CA ASP A 105 -0.37 4.33 -16.34
C ASP A 105 -0.21 4.01 -14.87
N ALA A 106 -1.01 4.65 -14.02
CA ALA A 106 -1.03 4.46 -12.58
C ALA A 106 -2.42 4.71 -12.00
N PHE A 107 -2.72 4.07 -10.89
CA PHE A 107 -3.98 4.28 -10.18
C PHE A 107 -3.79 4.14 -8.67
N TYR A 108 -4.76 4.65 -7.94
CA TYR A 108 -5.03 4.30 -6.55
C TYR A 108 -6.53 4.31 -6.29
N GLY A 109 -6.94 3.61 -5.25
CA GLY A 109 -8.34 3.45 -4.93
C GLY A 109 -8.64 3.62 -3.45
N PRO A 110 -9.93 3.57 -3.06
CA PRO A 110 -10.35 3.73 -1.68
C PRO A 110 -9.90 2.54 -0.82
N LYS A 111 -9.64 2.84 0.46
CA LYS A 111 -9.50 1.85 1.52
C LYS A 111 -10.66 2.03 2.49
N TYR A 112 -11.46 0.99 2.66
CA TYR A 112 -12.52 0.96 3.66
C TYR A 112 -11.97 0.41 4.98
N ALA A 113 -12.40 1.00 6.09
CA ALA A 113 -12.17 0.44 7.42
C ALA A 113 -13.04 -0.81 7.61
N THR A 114 -12.84 -1.52 8.73
CA THR A 114 -13.78 -2.55 9.18
C THR A 114 -15.16 -1.93 9.46
N THR A 115 -16.13 -2.76 9.83
CA THR A 115 -17.50 -2.30 10.16
C THR A 115 -17.55 -1.33 11.34
N ASP A 116 -16.52 -1.28 12.18
CA ASP A 116 -16.50 -0.50 13.41
C ASP A 116 -16.26 1.01 13.18
N HIS A 117 -15.68 1.39 12.03
CA HIS A 117 -15.35 2.79 11.72
C HIS A 117 -15.83 3.27 10.33
N PRO A 118 -17.12 3.12 9.97
CA PRO A 118 -17.62 3.42 8.62
C PRO A 118 -17.50 4.92 8.27
N HIS A 119 -17.75 5.80 9.23
CA HIS A 119 -17.68 7.26 9.02
C HIS A 119 -16.26 7.74 8.72
N TYR A 120 -15.25 7.13 9.36
CA TYR A 120 -13.85 7.45 9.06
C TYR A 120 -13.49 7.12 7.63
N SER A 121 -13.85 5.94 7.14
CA SER A 121 -13.59 5.53 5.76
C SER A 121 -14.26 6.47 4.75
N GLN A 122 -15.52 6.84 5.00
CA GLN A 122 -16.24 7.75 4.12
C GLN A 122 -15.57 9.11 4.04
N PHE A 123 -15.21 9.68 5.19
CA PHE A 123 -14.50 10.95 5.26
C PHE A 123 -13.14 10.89 4.57
N PHE A 124 -12.32 9.88 4.89
CA PHE A 124 -10.99 9.71 4.29
C PHE A 124 -11.06 9.57 2.76
N ASN A 125 -11.97 8.73 2.26
CA ASN A 125 -12.17 8.53 0.83
C ASN A 125 -12.74 9.78 0.14
N ALA A 126 -13.56 10.58 0.83
CA ALA A 126 -14.03 11.87 0.33
C ALA A 126 -12.86 12.86 0.19
N CYS A 127 -11.98 12.93 1.19
CA CYS A 127 -10.77 13.75 1.15
C CYS A 127 -9.83 13.31 0.02
N GLN A 128 -9.61 12.01 -0.18
CA GLN A 128 -8.81 11.49 -1.30
C GLN A 128 -9.36 11.96 -2.66
N ARG A 129 -10.68 11.84 -2.86
CA ARG A 129 -11.33 12.29 -4.10
C ARG A 129 -11.20 13.79 -4.32
N PHE A 130 -11.37 14.56 -3.26
CA PHE A 130 -11.21 16.02 -3.31
C PHE A 130 -9.78 16.40 -3.66
N CYS A 131 -8.78 15.85 -2.98
CA CYS A 131 -7.37 16.05 -3.30
C CYS A 131 -7.04 15.65 -4.75
N HIS A 132 -7.57 14.50 -5.20
CA HIS A 132 -7.37 14.06 -6.58
C HIS A 132 -7.90 15.07 -7.61
N ARG A 133 -9.09 15.65 -7.38
CA ARG A 133 -9.67 16.70 -8.25
C ARG A 133 -8.81 17.97 -8.28
N LEU A 134 -8.14 18.29 -7.19
CA LEU A 134 -7.18 19.39 -7.12
C LEU A 134 -5.81 19.06 -7.72
N GLY A 135 -5.65 17.87 -8.28
CA GLY A 135 -4.38 17.46 -8.84
C GLY A 135 -3.38 16.88 -7.84
N ILE A 136 -3.80 16.63 -6.59
CA ILE A 136 -2.94 16.13 -5.51
C ILE A 136 -3.31 14.66 -5.24
N PRO A 137 -2.56 13.68 -5.76
CA PRO A 137 -2.84 12.27 -5.48
C PRO A 137 -2.50 11.95 -4.02
N ALA A 138 -3.50 11.55 -3.25
CA ALA A 138 -3.36 11.10 -1.86
C ALA A 138 -3.46 9.56 -1.83
N ALA A 139 -2.46 8.90 -2.37
CA ALA A 139 -2.46 7.44 -2.47
C ALA A 139 -2.23 6.76 -1.10
N SER A 140 -2.62 5.50 -1.03
CA SER A 140 -2.29 4.61 0.09
C SER A 140 -1.53 3.40 -0.45
N GLY A 141 -0.39 3.08 0.16
CA GLY A 141 0.41 1.91 -0.19
C GLY A 141 -0.31 0.57 -0.01
N SER A 142 -1.48 0.59 0.65
CA SER A 142 -2.36 -0.59 0.74
C SER A 142 -3.17 -0.83 -0.53
N ASN A 143 -3.29 0.18 -1.44
CA ASN A 143 -4.14 0.10 -2.63
C ASN A 143 -3.69 1.08 -3.71
N MET A 144 -2.64 0.75 -4.40
CA MET A 144 -2.13 1.51 -5.53
C MET A 144 -1.48 0.60 -6.55
N GLY A 145 -1.50 1.00 -7.81
CA GLY A 145 -0.85 0.28 -8.90
C GLY A 145 -0.24 1.19 -9.93
N MET A 146 0.76 0.66 -10.62
CA MET A 146 1.49 1.38 -11.66
C MET A 146 2.01 0.39 -12.71
N ARG A 147 2.08 0.80 -13.96
CA ARG A 147 2.81 0.03 -14.99
C ARG A 147 4.28 -0.09 -14.59
N ARG A 148 4.85 -1.29 -14.76
CA ARG A 148 6.27 -1.55 -14.48
C ARG A 148 7.18 -0.52 -15.17
N SER A 149 6.99 -0.29 -16.47
CA SER A 149 7.80 0.64 -17.24
C SER A 149 7.77 2.08 -16.69
N VAL A 150 6.63 2.49 -16.14
CA VAL A 150 6.50 3.80 -15.49
C VAL A 150 7.21 3.79 -14.13
N PHE A 151 7.04 2.74 -13.33
CA PHE A 151 7.72 2.59 -12.05
C PHE A 151 9.24 2.64 -12.20
N GLU A 152 9.78 1.92 -13.18
CA GLU A 152 11.21 1.89 -13.49
C GLU A 152 11.72 3.25 -13.99
N ARG A 153 10.98 3.91 -14.90
CA ARG A 153 11.32 5.27 -15.37
C ARG A 153 11.39 6.29 -14.25
N LEU A 154 10.50 6.15 -13.26
CA LEU A 154 10.48 7.00 -12.07
C LEU A 154 11.51 6.58 -11.01
N ASN A 155 12.35 5.56 -11.23
CA ASN A 155 13.29 5.00 -10.25
C ASN A 155 12.63 4.46 -8.96
N GLY A 156 11.34 4.07 -9.05
CA GLY A 156 10.62 3.45 -7.96
C GLY A 156 10.36 4.36 -6.76
N PHE A 157 10.32 3.77 -5.56
CA PHE A 157 10.06 4.51 -4.32
C PHE A 157 11.25 5.35 -3.86
N CYS A 158 10.98 6.51 -3.27
CA CYS A 158 11.99 7.31 -2.57
C CYS A 158 12.35 6.64 -1.24
N LEU A 159 13.51 5.98 -1.18
CA LEU A 159 13.95 5.22 0.00
C LEU A 159 14.40 6.12 1.17
N ASP A 160 14.60 7.40 0.93
CA ASP A 160 14.90 8.39 1.95
C ASP A 160 13.69 8.72 2.84
N LEU A 161 12.48 8.41 2.39
CA LEU A 161 11.26 8.65 3.15
C LEU A 161 11.03 7.55 4.19
N SER A 162 10.62 7.96 5.39
CA SER A 162 10.22 7.04 6.45
C SER A 162 8.73 6.68 6.39
N VAL A 163 7.90 7.55 5.79
CA VAL A 163 6.45 7.39 5.60
C VAL A 163 5.99 8.19 4.39
N ASN A 164 4.81 7.87 3.85
CA ASN A 164 4.17 8.50 2.68
C ASN A 164 4.96 8.35 1.36
N GLU A 165 5.75 7.30 1.24
CA GLU A 165 6.46 6.93 0.01
C GLU A 165 5.51 6.65 -1.16
N ASP A 166 4.29 6.22 -0.85
CA ASP A 166 3.19 5.95 -1.77
C ASP A 166 2.64 7.25 -2.40
N THR A 167 2.32 8.21 -1.57
CA THR A 167 1.84 9.53 -2.00
C THR A 167 2.93 10.28 -2.77
N GLU A 168 4.18 10.22 -2.31
CA GLU A 168 5.32 10.83 -3.02
C GLU A 168 5.48 10.27 -4.43
N LEU A 169 5.46 8.95 -4.58
CA LEU A 169 5.59 8.30 -5.87
C LEU A 169 4.49 8.75 -6.85
N MET A 170 3.23 8.81 -6.39
CA MET A 170 2.11 9.25 -7.23
C MET A 170 2.15 10.74 -7.56
N MET A 171 2.62 11.59 -6.64
CA MET A 171 2.84 13.01 -6.90
C MET A 171 3.95 13.22 -7.93
N ARG A 172 5.07 12.49 -7.80
CA ARG A 172 6.19 12.53 -8.75
C ARG A 172 5.76 12.01 -10.11
N ALA A 173 4.97 10.95 -10.17
CA ALA A 173 4.37 10.43 -11.40
C ALA A 173 3.57 11.53 -12.14
N ARG A 174 2.68 12.23 -11.42
CA ARG A 174 1.92 13.33 -12.00
C ARG A 174 2.77 14.47 -12.53
N ARG A 175 3.81 14.84 -11.80
CA ARG A 175 4.76 15.86 -12.24
C ARG A 175 5.47 15.49 -13.55
N GLU A 176 5.72 14.21 -13.75
CA GLU A 176 6.31 13.64 -14.98
C GLU A 176 5.23 13.32 -16.06
N ASN A 177 4.06 13.97 -15.97
CA ASN A 177 2.94 13.82 -16.90
C ASN A 177 2.40 12.37 -17.04
N VAL A 178 2.56 11.55 -16.00
CA VAL A 178 1.95 10.22 -15.96
C VAL A 178 0.47 10.37 -15.61
N GLN A 179 -0.39 9.66 -16.33
CA GLN A 179 -1.81 9.58 -15.99
C GLN A 179 -1.99 8.78 -14.70
N VAL A 180 -2.41 9.46 -13.63
CA VAL A 180 -2.70 8.87 -12.31
C VAL A 180 -4.18 8.98 -12.05
N ASP A 181 -4.87 7.85 -11.97
CA ASP A 181 -6.32 7.78 -11.81
C ASP A 181 -6.72 7.44 -10.36
N TYR A 182 -7.77 8.07 -9.85
CA TYR A 182 -8.47 7.59 -8.67
C TYR A 182 -9.64 6.70 -9.10
N VAL A 183 -9.53 5.39 -8.86
CA VAL A 183 -10.49 4.41 -9.34
C VAL A 183 -11.33 3.88 -8.17
N ARG A 184 -12.59 4.35 -8.07
CA ARG A 184 -13.48 4.02 -6.97
C ARG A 184 -13.80 2.52 -6.86
N GLN A 185 -13.86 1.83 -7.98
CA GLN A 185 -14.20 0.41 -8.07
C GLN A 185 -13.04 -0.49 -7.62
N LEU A 186 -11.81 0.02 -7.67
CA LEU A 186 -10.64 -0.69 -7.17
C LEU A 186 -10.47 -0.40 -5.68
N ALA A 187 -11.32 -1.01 -4.87
CA ALA A 187 -11.36 -0.80 -3.43
C ALA A 187 -10.76 -1.97 -2.65
N VAL A 188 -10.16 -1.67 -1.51
CA VAL A 188 -9.72 -2.65 -0.53
C VAL A 188 -10.39 -2.38 0.81
N ARG A 189 -10.48 -3.43 1.65
CA ARG A 189 -11.03 -3.34 3.00
C ARG A 189 -9.98 -3.75 4.02
N SER A 190 -9.85 -2.98 5.09
CA SER A 190 -9.00 -3.34 6.23
C SER A 190 -9.56 -4.59 6.92
N ILE A 191 -8.69 -5.53 7.26
CA ILE A 191 -9.06 -6.69 8.08
C ILE A 191 -9.07 -6.28 9.55
N ASP A 192 -8.21 -5.30 9.90
CA ASP A 192 -7.93 -4.92 11.27
C ASP A 192 -7.73 -3.40 11.35
N ASP A 193 -8.54 -2.75 12.16
CA ASP A 193 -8.53 -1.29 12.37
C ASP A 193 -7.82 -0.88 13.68
N ARG A 194 -7.03 -1.75 14.30
CA ARG A 194 -6.25 -1.46 15.52
C ARG A 194 -5.49 -0.12 15.48
N ARG A 195 -5.19 0.35 14.27
CA ARG A 195 -4.56 1.67 14.07
C ARG A 195 -5.52 2.84 14.30
N LEU A 196 -6.82 2.62 14.26
CA LEU A 196 -7.86 3.65 14.43
C LEU A 196 -8.25 3.81 15.90
N ASP A 197 -8.13 2.77 16.71
CA ASP A 197 -8.51 2.74 18.14
C ASP A 197 -7.70 3.75 18.99
N ARG A 198 -6.56 4.22 18.48
CA ARG A 198 -5.63 5.12 19.21
C ARG A 198 -5.67 6.60 18.82
N GLY A 199 -6.62 7.01 18.03
CA GLY A 199 -6.78 8.44 17.70
C GLY A 199 -6.83 8.75 16.21
N VAL A 200 -8.01 8.62 15.66
CA VAL A 200 -8.35 9.01 14.28
C VAL A 200 -7.88 10.44 13.98
N VAL A 201 -8.05 11.38 14.94
CA VAL A 201 -7.72 12.80 14.76
C VAL A 201 -6.20 12.98 14.57
N PHE A 202 -5.39 12.39 15.46
CA PHE A 202 -3.94 12.50 15.34
C PHE A 202 -3.42 11.93 14.02
N LYS A 203 -3.91 10.73 13.64
CA LYS A 203 -3.53 10.09 12.37
C LYS A 203 -3.91 10.96 11.16
N THR A 204 -5.09 11.56 11.18
CA THR A 204 -5.57 12.42 10.11
C THR A 204 -4.73 13.69 9.98
N LEU A 205 -4.47 14.39 11.09
CA LEU A 205 -3.63 15.59 11.12
C LEU A 205 -2.19 15.28 10.70
N HIS A 206 -1.63 14.18 11.19
CA HIS A 206 -0.30 13.73 10.79
C HIS A 206 -0.21 13.47 9.28
N SER A 207 -1.17 12.72 8.71
CA SER A 207 -1.20 12.41 7.28
C SER A 207 -1.40 13.68 6.45
N LEU A 208 -2.27 14.59 6.88
CA LEU A 208 -2.50 15.86 6.18
C LEU A 208 -1.24 16.72 6.17
N GLY A 209 -0.62 16.92 7.34
CA GLY A 209 0.62 17.72 7.46
C GLY A 209 1.75 17.13 6.61
N ARG A 210 1.90 15.80 6.58
CA ARG A 210 2.88 15.12 5.73
C ARG A 210 2.60 15.31 4.24
N ASN A 211 1.34 15.18 3.82
CA ASN A 211 0.96 15.38 2.42
C ASN A 211 1.21 16.82 1.96
N VAL A 212 0.90 17.81 2.80
CA VAL A 212 1.22 19.22 2.52
C VAL A 212 2.74 19.42 2.41
N MET A 213 3.52 18.85 3.32
CA MET A 213 4.98 18.92 3.27
C MET A 213 5.55 18.29 1.99
N LEU A 214 5.04 17.12 1.59
CA LEU A 214 5.45 16.47 0.34
C LEU A 214 5.06 17.29 -0.88
N PHE A 215 3.87 17.88 -0.88
CA PHE A 215 3.43 18.79 -1.95
C PHE A 215 4.35 20.00 -2.08
N ILE A 216 4.71 20.64 -0.97
CA ILE A 216 5.68 21.74 -0.97
C ILE A 216 7.02 21.26 -1.51
N ASN A 217 7.49 20.08 -1.10
CA ASN A 217 8.79 19.55 -1.54
C ASN A 217 8.87 19.28 -3.06
N LEU A 218 7.74 19.13 -3.75
CA LEU A 218 7.74 19.01 -5.22
C LEU A 218 8.19 20.29 -5.92
N TYR A 219 7.93 21.45 -5.31
CA TYR A 219 8.23 22.77 -5.89
C TYR A 219 9.41 23.46 -5.23
N VAL A 220 9.58 23.24 -3.93
CA VAL A 220 10.64 23.84 -3.11
C VAL A 220 11.34 22.71 -2.35
N PRO A 221 12.60 22.36 -2.69
CA PRO A 221 13.31 21.28 -2.03
C PRO A 221 13.42 21.52 -0.51
N LEU A 222 12.82 20.63 0.27
CA LEU A 222 12.89 20.69 1.72
C LEU A 222 14.12 19.95 2.26
N PRO A 223 14.62 20.33 3.45
CA PRO A 223 15.74 19.64 4.07
C PRO A 223 15.42 18.14 4.26
N LYS A 224 16.31 17.25 3.80
CA LYS A 224 16.13 15.78 3.88
C LYS A 224 15.81 15.28 5.30
N ARG A 225 16.32 15.95 6.34
CA ARG A 225 16.01 15.65 7.75
C ARG A 225 14.50 15.73 8.06
N TRP A 226 13.77 16.66 7.44
CA TRP A 226 12.32 16.83 7.63
C TRP A 226 11.55 15.71 6.94
N LEU A 227 11.99 15.31 5.75
CA LEU A 227 11.39 14.22 4.99
C LEU A 227 11.63 12.87 5.65
N ARG A 228 12.78 12.66 6.27
CA ARG A 228 13.15 11.44 6.98
C ARG A 228 12.51 11.31 8.37
N HIS A 229 12.10 12.41 8.96
CA HIS A 229 11.49 12.39 10.30
C HIS A 229 10.07 11.85 10.23
N ASP A 230 9.77 10.82 11.03
CA ASP A 230 8.48 10.11 11.03
C ASP A 230 7.42 10.72 11.94
N TRP A 231 7.74 11.82 12.63
CA TRP A 231 6.88 12.52 13.59
C TRP A 231 6.24 11.60 14.63
N GLY A 232 6.97 10.55 15.04
CA GLY A 232 6.52 9.57 16.03
C GLY A 232 5.63 8.45 15.50
N TYR A 233 5.37 8.40 14.18
CA TYR A 233 4.52 7.37 13.55
C TYR A 233 4.93 5.93 13.92
N TRP A 234 6.22 5.62 13.84
CA TRP A 234 6.75 4.29 14.15
C TRP A 234 6.80 3.99 15.65
N ARG A 235 6.95 5.00 16.50
CA ARG A 235 6.96 4.85 17.96
C ARG A 235 5.59 4.38 18.44
N ILE A 236 4.53 4.97 17.95
CA ILE A 236 3.14 4.59 18.25
C ILE A 236 2.85 3.18 17.75
N ARG A 237 3.37 2.81 16.58
CA ARG A 237 3.22 1.47 16.00
C ARG A 237 3.95 0.38 16.77
N ASN A 238 5.15 0.66 17.31
CA ASN A 238 5.98 -0.32 18.01
C ASN A 238 5.57 -0.51 19.48
N ALA A 239 5.04 0.51 20.15
CA ALA A 239 4.52 0.39 21.52
C ALA A 239 3.39 -0.65 21.62
N HIS A 240 2.63 -0.85 20.55
CA HIS A 240 1.56 -1.86 20.50
C HIS A 240 2.05 -3.30 20.36
N ARG A 241 3.27 -3.51 19.91
CA ARG A 241 3.86 -4.86 19.80
C ARG A 241 4.40 -5.39 21.11
N SER A 242 4.80 -4.52 22.04
CA SER A 242 5.21 -4.91 23.40
C SER A 242 4.02 -5.38 24.23
N ASP A 243 2.89 -4.66 24.16
CA ASP A 243 1.69 -4.97 24.97
C ASP A 243 1.04 -6.33 24.63
N LEU A 244 1.29 -6.85 23.40
CA LEU A 244 0.75 -8.15 22.97
C LEU A 244 1.63 -9.35 23.37
N ARG A 245 2.88 -9.12 23.77
CA ARG A 245 3.75 -10.18 24.32
C ARG A 245 3.44 -10.48 25.79
N ASP A 246 2.95 -9.47 26.51
CA ASP A 246 2.67 -9.60 27.96
C ASP A 246 1.29 -10.20 28.26
N VAL A 247 0.43 -10.42 27.23
CA VAL A 247 -0.91 -11.04 27.41
C VAL A 247 -0.91 -12.55 27.05
N SER A 248 0.23 -13.10 26.65
CA SER A 248 0.37 -14.52 26.22
C SER A 248 1.26 -15.37 27.15
N THR A 249 1.43 -14.93 28.40
CA THR A 249 2.05 -15.74 29.48
C THR A 249 1.03 -16.24 30.48
#